data_7fd52c9f5316899b48b69d35c30c77b6
#
_entry.id   7fd52c9f5316899b48b69d35c30c77b6
#
_cell.length_a   1.000
_cell.length_b   1.000
_cell.length_c   1.000
_cell.angle_alpha   90.00
_cell.angle_beta   90.00
_cell.angle_gamma   90.00
#
_symmetry.space_group_name_H-M   'P 1'
#
loop_
_entity.id
_entity.type
_entity.pdbx_description
1 polymer ?
#
loop_
_entity_poly.entity_id
_entity_poly.type
_entity_poly.pdbx_seq_one_letter_code
_entity_poly.pdbx_strand_id
1 'polypeptide(L)'
;MMELEKELKQKMEEITPIDRQVMEAAWKNWDGLCKPLRGLGWLEEALVQIAGIMRDDRPHPDKRAVVIMGADNGVVKEGVTQTDQSVTMQVLENMGNDLSTACVMSHQAGCDMIPVNIGGLTDGVHPKIRNRVVRYGTGNIAKEPAMTREECVKAILTGIEIVKELKEEGYQLIVTGEMGIGNTTTSAACAAVLFGKDPADVTGRGAGLSSEGLNRKINAIRSAIAVNKPDPKDAIDVIAKVGGLDIAGMVGCYLGAAICQMPILIDGFISAVSAYLACMLNQTAKEYMIPTHCSAEPAAKMIMENWEWKHRFMQACIWEKEQVRLWVCL
;
A
#
# COMPACT_ATOMS: atom_id res chain seq x y z
N MET A 1 10.07 -15.21 -17.00
CA MET A 1 8.64 -14.83 -16.89
C MET A 1 7.79 -15.96 -16.34
N MET A 2 7.60 -17.09 -17.06
CA MET A 2 6.76 -18.22 -16.56
C MET A 2 7.17 -18.79 -15.20
N GLU A 3 8.46 -18.78 -14.86
CA GLU A 3 8.96 -19.31 -13.58
C GLU A 3 8.60 -18.42 -12.39
N LEU A 4 8.81 -17.08 -12.50
CA LEU A 4 8.44 -16.13 -11.44
C LEU A 4 6.92 -16.05 -11.20
N GLU A 5 6.12 -16.09 -12.27
CA GLU A 5 4.65 -16.13 -12.12
C GLU A 5 4.19 -17.44 -11.46
N LYS A 6 4.87 -18.55 -11.76
CA LYS A 6 4.59 -19.83 -11.09
C LYS A 6 4.97 -19.78 -9.61
N GLU A 7 6.13 -19.19 -9.30
CA GLU A 7 6.56 -18.94 -7.91
C GLU A 7 5.54 -18.09 -7.16
N LEU A 8 5.13 -16.95 -7.73
CA LEU A 8 4.13 -16.08 -7.13
C LEU A 8 2.82 -16.84 -6.87
N LYS A 9 2.37 -17.64 -7.84
CA LYS A 9 1.16 -18.46 -7.69
C LYS A 9 1.30 -19.46 -6.54
N GLN A 10 2.42 -20.17 -6.45
CA GLN A 10 2.69 -21.10 -5.36
C GLN A 10 2.66 -20.42 -3.99
N LYS A 11 3.29 -19.24 -3.87
CA LYS A 11 3.26 -18.45 -2.62
C LYS A 11 1.82 -18.03 -2.26
N MET A 12 0.99 -17.67 -3.23
CA MET A 12 -0.40 -17.31 -2.97
C MET A 12 -1.28 -18.50 -2.53
N GLU A 13 -0.91 -19.73 -2.89
CA GLU A 13 -1.60 -20.95 -2.41
C GLU A 13 -1.36 -21.21 -0.90
N GLU A 14 -0.36 -20.57 -0.28
CA GLU A 14 -0.10 -20.63 1.16
C GLU A 14 -1.10 -19.77 1.98
N ILE A 15 -1.84 -18.87 1.34
CA ILE A 15 -2.77 -17.95 2.01
C ILE A 15 -4.01 -18.73 2.46
N THR A 16 -4.27 -18.74 3.76
CA THR A 16 -5.43 -19.39 4.37
C THR A 16 -6.39 -18.34 4.96
N PRO A 17 -7.68 -18.64 5.13
CA PRO A 17 -8.61 -17.76 5.85
C PRO A 17 -8.17 -17.54 7.30
N ILE A 18 -8.56 -16.39 7.87
CA ILE A 18 -8.33 -16.10 9.28
C ILE A 18 -9.20 -17.00 10.18
N ASP A 19 -8.79 -17.18 11.43
CA ASP A 19 -9.46 -18.09 12.36
C ASP A 19 -10.74 -17.48 12.95
N ARG A 20 -11.91 -17.97 12.48
CA ARG A 20 -13.22 -17.51 12.92
C ARG A 20 -13.56 -17.94 14.35
N GLN A 21 -13.05 -19.08 14.82
CA GLN A 21 -13.30 -19.56 16.18
C GLN A 21 -12.55 -18.69 17.19
N VAL A 22 -11.32 -18.30 16.86
CA VAL A 22 -10.56 -17.33 17.68
C VAL A 22 -11.24 -15.97 17.71
N MET A 23 -11.81 -15.52 16.58
CA MET A 23 -12.60 -14.27 16.55
C MET A 23 -13.82 -14.33 17.49
N GLU A 24 -14.52 -15.47 17.52
CA GLU A 24 -15.66 -15.66 18.45
C GLU A 24 -15.21 -15.64 19.90
N ALA A 25 -14.06 -16.24 20.23
CA ALA A 25 -13.48 -16.19 21.56
C ALA A 25 -13.08 -14.75 21.94
N ALA A 26 -12.43 -14.03 21.04
CA ALA A 26 -12.08 -12.62 21.25
C ALA A 26 -13.34 -11.76 21.48
N TRP A 27 -14.41 -11.97 20.73
CA TRP A 27 -15.67 -11.28 21.00
C TRP A 27 -16.23 -11.56 22.40
N LYS A 28 -16.18 -12.81 22.87
CA LYS A 28 -16.61 -13.15 24.24
C LYS A 28 -15.76 -12.44 25.29
N ASN A 29 -14.44 -12.33 25.05
CA ASN A 29 -13.56 -11.57 25.93
C ASN A 29 -13.98 -10.08 26.00
N TRP A 30 -14.23 -9.43 24.84
CA TRP A 30 -14.65 -8.04 24.76
C TRP A 30 -16.02 -7.80 25.41
N ASP A 31 -16.98 -8.69 25.17
CA ASP A 31 -18.35 -8.58 25.72
C ASP A 31 -18.39 -8.84 27.23
N GLY A 32 -17.39 -9.55 27.78
CA GLY A 32 -17.22 -9.78 29.21
C GLY A 32 -16.65 -8.61 30.00
N LEU A 33 -16.15 -7.56 29.33
CA LEU A 33 -15.62 -6.37 30.00
C LEU A 33 -16.74 -5.47 30.51
N CYS A 34 -16.48 -4.76 31.63
CA CYS A 34 -17.40 -3.78 32.20
C CYS A 34 -17.43 -2.49 31.37
N LYS A 35 -18.11 -2.52 30.22
CA LYS A 35 -18.32 -1.40 29.29
C LYS A 35 -19.63 -1.58 28.54
N PRO A 36 -20.18 -0.54 27.89
CA PRO A 36 -21.32 -0.73 26.99
C PRO A 36 -21.01 -1.80 25.92
N LEU A 37 -21.96 -2.69 25.67
CA LEU A 37 -21.80 -3.76 24.68
C LEU A 37 -21.49 -3.16 23.30
N ARG A 38 -20.38 -3.59 22.71
CA ARG A 38 -19.89 -3.09 21.42
C ARG A 38 -19.65 -1.56 21.38
N GLY A 39 -19.42 -0.94 22.57
CA GLY A 39 -19.38 0.50 22.73
C GLY A 39 -18.20 1.20 22.06
N LEU A 40 -17.11 0.49 21.75
CA LEU A 40 -15.97 1.03 20.99
C LEU A 40 -16.12 0.85 19.46
N GLY A 41 -17.24 0.22 19.03
CA GLY A 41 -17.59 0.10 17.61
C GLY A 41 -16.49 -0.59 16.79
N TRP A 42 -16.08 0.06 15.71
CA TRP A 42 -15.11 -0.50 14.77
C TRP A 42 -13.74 -0.87 15.40
N LEU A 43 -13.31 -0.19 16.47
CA LEU A 43 -12.07 -0.55 17.16
C LEU A 43 -12.12 -2.00 17.68
N GLU A 44 -13.25 -2.42 18.28
CA GLU A 44 -13.42 -3.80 18.71
C GLU A 44 -13.42 -4.77 17.53
N GLU A 45 -14.10 -4.40 16.43
CA GLU A 45 -14.10 -5.22 15.21
C GLU A 45 -12.70 -5.41 14.65
N ALA A 46 -11.88 -4.36 14.60
CA ALA A 46 -10.49 -4.42 14.14
C ALA A 46 -9.62 -5.31 15.04
N LEU A 47 -9.75 -5.16 16.37
CA LEU A 47 -9.00 -5.98 17.32
C LEU A 47 -9.43 -7.45 17.28
N VAL A 48 -10.71 -7.74 17.07
CA VAL A 48 -11.19 -9.12 16.85
C VAL A 48 -10.68 -9.68 15.51
N GLN A 49 -10.61 -8.85 14.46
CA GLN A 49 -10.00 -9.28 13.19
C GLN A 49 -8.51 -9.60 13.41
N ILE A 50 -7.76 -8.77 14.14
CA ILE A 50 -6.35 -9.03 14.52
C ILE A 50 -6.24 -10.35 15.28
N ALA A 51 -7.14 -10.62 16.22
CA ALA A 51 -7.19 -11.88 16.95
C ALA A 51 -7.30 -13.08 16.00
N GLY A 52 -8.23 -13.04 15.05
CA GLY A 52 -8.39 -14.08 14.04
C GLY A 52 -7.18 -14.24 13.11
N ILE A 53 -6.50 -13.15 12.76
CA ILE A 53 -5.28 -13.16 11.94
C ILE A 53 -4.13 -13.83 12.71
N MET A 54 -3.90 -13.40 13.96
CA MET A 54 -2.79 -13.88 14.79
C MET A 54 -3.07 -15.25 15.45
N ARG A 55 -4.31 -15.76 15.33
CA ARG A 55 -4.78 -17.01 15.97
C ARG A 55 -4.61 -16.97 17.49
N ASP A 56 -4.82 -15.80 18.08
CA ASP A 56 -4.75 -15.52 19.50
C ASP A 56 -5.96 -14.68 19.93
N ASP A 57 -6.78 -15.15 20.88
CA ASP A 57 -7.99 -14.45 21.32
C ASP A 57 -7.70 -13.21 22.20
N ARG A 58 -6.41 -12.97 22.52
CA ARG A 58 -5.88 -11.79 23.25
C ARG A 58 -4.59 -11.29 22.61
N PRO A 59 -4.64 -10.85 21.35
CA PRO A 59 -3.45 -10.52 20.60
C PRO A 59 -2.71 -9.31 21.20
N HIS A 60 -1.39 -9.40 21.23
CA HIS A 60 -0.47 -8.33 21.65
C HIS A 60 0.58 -8.08 20.55
N PRO A 61 0.25 -7.31 19.50
CA PRO A 61 1.21 -7.00 18.44
C PRO A 61 2.17 -5.88 18.89
N ASP A 62 3.09 -6.21 19.81
CA ASP A 62 3.98 -5.23 20.47
C ASP A 62 5.06 -4.71 19.52
N LYS A 63 5.66 -5.56 18.68
CA LYS A 63 6.67 -5.15 17.71
C LYS A 63 6.04 -4.85 16.36
N ARG A 64 6.06 -3.58 15.99
CA ARG A 64 5.34 -3.05 14.82
C ARG A 64 6.25 -2.29 13.88
N ALA A 65 5.99 -2.34 12.58
CA ALA A 65 6.78 -1.63 11.58
C ALA A 65 5.91 -0.86 10.58
N VAL A 66 6.43 0.30 10.14
CA VAL A 66 5.93 1.02 8.97
C VAL A 66 6.88 0.73 7.81
N VAL A 67 6.41 -0.01 6.81
CA VAL A 67 7.18 -0.37 5.62
C VAL A 67 6.94 0.66 4.53
N ILE A 68 7.97 1.36 4.11
CA ILE A 68 7.90 2.38 3.06
C ILE A 68 8.53 1.86 1.78
N MET A 69 7.70 1.62 0.75
CA MET A 69 8.18 1.24 -0.58
C MET A 69 8.57 2.49 -1.37
N GLY A 70 9.86 2.66 -1.61
CA GLY A 70 10.44 3.79 -2.33
C GLY A 70 10.73 3.49 -3.79
N ALA A 71 10.14 4.27 -4.73
CA ALA A 71 10.43 4.13 -6.15
C ALA A 71 10.17 5.41 -6.93
N ASP A 72 10.94 5.64 -7.98
CA ASP A 72 10.79 6.75 -8.90
C ASP A 72 9.87 6.42 -10.08
N ASN A 73 8.98 7.35 -10.42
CA ASN A 73 7.99 7.18 -11.48
C ASN A 73 8.33 8.07 -12.69
N GLY A 74 8.56 7.44 -13.86
CA GLY A 74 8.95 8.14 -15.09
C GLY A 74 7.93 9.14 -15.62
N VAL A 75 6.67 9.06 -15.19
CA VAL A 75 5.60 10.00 -15.56
C VAL A 75 5.84 11.44 -15.07
N VAL A 76 6.77 11.65 -14.14
CA VAL A 76 7.22 12.99 -13.71
C VAL A 76 7.65 13.86 -14.89
N LYS A 77 8.18 13.24 -15.95
CA LYS A 77 8.58 13.94 -17.20
C LYS A 77 7.43 14.66 -17.91
N GLU A 78 6.18 14.33 -17.58
CA GLU A 78 4.97 15.00 -18.10
C GLU A 78 4.57 16.25 -17.30
N GLY A 79 5.37 16.68 -16.30
CA GLY A 79 5.09 17.86 -15.48
C GLY A 79 3.85 17.71 -14.58
N VAL A 80 3.64 16.51 -14.07
CA VAL A 80 2.49 16.12 -13.22
C VAL A 80 2.77 16.25 -11.73
N THR A 81 3.93 16.80 -11.35
CA THR A 81 4.39 16.97 -9.97
C THR A 81 4.95 18.37 -9.74
N GLN A 82 5.05 18.79 -8.49
CA GLN A 82 5.66 20.08 -8.10
C GLN A 82 7.17 19.96 -7.90
N THR A 83 7.68 18.75 -7.66
CA THR A 83 9.08 18.46 -7.40
C THR A 83 9.60 17.48 -8.43
N ASP A 84 10.91 17.39 -8.57
CA ASP A 84 11.57 16.40 -9.41
C ASP A 84 11.80 15.07 -8.66
N GLN A 85 12.30 14.07 -9.38
CA GLN A 85 12.50 12.72 -8.86
C GLN A 85 13.58 12.61 -7.78
N SER A 86 14.51 13.58 -7.66
CA SER A 86 15.58 13.54 -6.65
C SER A 86 15.02 13.53 -5.22
N VAL A 87 13.81 14.08 -5.03
CA VAL A 87 13.13 14.13 -3.73
C VAL A 87 12.79 12.74 -3.21
N THR A 88 12.54 11.75 -4.06
CA THR A 88 12.26 10.37 -3.64
C THR A 88 13.38 9.82 -2.75
N MET A 89 14.61 9.83 -3.26
CA MET A 89 15.75 9.31 -2.50
C MET A 89 16.13 10.19 -1.32
N GLN A 90 16.02 11.51 -1.44
CA GLN A 90 16.26 12.44 -0.31
C GLN A 90 15.33 12.13 0.87
N VAL A 91 14.07 11.84 0.61
CA VAL A 91 13.12 11.50 1.68
C VAL A 91 13.41 10.12 2.26
N LEU A 92 13.79 9.12 1.46
CA LEU A 92 14.23 7.82 1.98
C LEU A 92 15.48 7.95 2.86
N GLU A 93 16.46 8.77 2.46
CA GLU A 93 17.65 9.07 3.28
C GLU A 93 17.26 9.76 4.59
N ASN A 94 16.33 10.72 4.55
CA ASN A 94 15.80 11.36 5.74
C ASN A 94 15.06 10.36 6.66
N MET A 95 14.36 9.38 6.08
CA MET A 95 13.76 8.30 6.87
C MET A 95 14.82 7.40 7.51
N GLY A 96 15.89 7.08 6.79
CA GLY A 96 17.03 6.35 7.34
C GLY A 96 17.66 7.08 8.55
N ASN A 97 17.73 8.40 8.47
CA ASN A 97 18.28 9.27 9.53
C ASN A 97 17.25 9.66 10.61
N ASP A 98 16.04 9.12 10.61
CA ASP A 98 14.95 9.44 11.54
C ASP A 98 14.50 10.92 11.52
N LEU A 99 14.68 11.63 10.40
CA LEU A 99 14.42 13.07 10.25
C LEU A 99 13.04 13.37 9.65
N SER A 100 12.33 12.41 9.08
CA SER A 100 11.02 12.66 8.48
C SER A 100 9.92 12.79 9.55
N THR A 101 8.86 13.56 9.26
CA THR A 101 7.65 13.59 10.10
C THR A 101 7.12 12.17 10.32
N ALA A 102 7.24 11.32 9.26
CA ALA A 102 6.89 9.92 9.31
C ALA A 102 7.62 9.18 10.44
N CYS A 103 8.91 9.36 10.58
CA CYS A 103 9.69 8.72 11.64
C CYS A 103 9.30 9.21 13.04
N VAL A 104 9.19 10.53 13.22
CA VAL A 104 8.82 11.11 14.52
C VAL A 104 7.51 10.53 15.03
N MET A 105 6.49 10.46 14.18
CA MET A 105 5.19 9.94 14.58
C MET A 105 5.18 8.42 14.73
N SER A 106 5.91 7.67 13.90
CA SER A 106 6.06 6.23 14.05
C SER A 106 6.72 5.87 15.39
N HIS A 107 7.76 6.60 15.78
CA HIS A 107 8.39 6.42 17.08
C HIS A 107 7.44 6.69 18.25
N GLN A 108 6.61 7.76 18.16
CA GLN A 108 5.57 8.03 19.16
C GLN A 108 4.55 6.89 19.24
N ALA A 109 4.31 6.22 18.13
CA ALA A 109 3.42 5.07 18.04
C ALA A 109 4.10 3.73 18.42
N GLY A 110 5.37 3.73 18.80
CA GLY A 110 6.13 2.51 19.06
C GLY A 110 6.32 1.64 17.82
N CYS A 111 6.43 2.24 16.64
CA CYS A 111 6.66 1.56 15.37
C CYS A 111 8.03 1.88 14.80
N ASP A 112 8.73 0.87 14.32
CA ASP A 112 9.97 1.03 13.58
C ASP A 112 9.70 1.45 12.13
N MET A 113 10.52 2.36 11.61
CA MET A 113 10.48 2.78 10.20
C MET A 113 11.41 1.91 9.37
N ILE A 114 10.85 1.25 8.34
CA ILE A 114 11.57 0.35 7.44
C ILE A 114 11.53 0.92 6.01
N PRO A 115 12.46 1.80 5.63
CA PRO A 115 12.56 2.29 4.28
C PRO A 115 13.13 1.21 3.36
N VAL A 116 12.43 0.92 2.26
CA VAL A 116 12.83 -0.05 1.23
C VAL A 116 12.95 0.67 -0.10
N ASN A 117 14.14 0.69 -0.67
CA ASN A 117 14.36 1.17 -2.04
C ASN A 117 14.09 0.02 -3.00
N ILE A 118 12.93 0.02 -3.64
CA ILE A 118 12.53 -1.00 -4.62
C ILE A 118 12.72 -0.53 -6.06
N GLY A 119 12.86 0.79 -6.27
CA GLY A 119 12.96 1.34 -7.62
C GLY A 119 13.32 2.82 -7.68
N GLY A 120 14.11 3.33 -6.76
CA GLY A 120 14.70 4.67 -6.86
C GLY A 120 15.69 4.78 -8.02
N LEU A 121 16.01 5.99 -8.46
CA LEU A 121 17.00 6.22 -9.53
C LEU A 121 18.43 5.89 -9.10
N THR A 122 18.69 5.80 -7.81
CA THR A 122 19.99 5.43 -7.22
C THR A 122 19.78 4.51 -6.03
N ASP A 123 20.83 3.84 -5.59
CA ASP A 123 20.81 3.12 -4.34
C ASP A 123 20.73 4.08 -3.15
N GLY A 124 20.05 3.67 -2.07
CA GLY A 124 20.09 4.36 -0.80
C GLY A 124 21.44 4.15 -0.12
N VAL A 125 21.98 5.20 0.50
CA VAL A 125 23.28 5.20 1.15
C VAL A 125 23.18 4.83 2.62
N HIS A 126 22.10 5.28 3.29
CA HIS A 126 21.91 5.02 4.72
C HIS A 126 21.69 3.53 5.00
N PRO A 127 22.38 2.92 5.99
CA PRO A 127 22.34 1.47 6.25
C PRO A 127 20.96 0.94 6.67
N LYS A 128 20.05 1.78 7.16
CA LYS A 128 18.67 1.39 7.44
C LYS A 128 17.83 1.20 6.17
N ILE A 129 18.26 1.74 5.02
CA ILE A 129 17.54 1.57 3.75
C ILE A 129 17.80 0.18 3.21
N ARG A 130 16.75 -0.63 3.10
CA ARG A 130 16.84 -1.95 2.46
C ARG A 130 16.86 -1.77 0.94
N ASN A 131 18.04 -1.78 0.32
CA ASN A 131 18.15 -1.73 -1.14
C ASN A 131 17.70 -3.07 -1.74
N ARG A 132 16.55 -3.06 -2.40
CA ARG A 132 15.90 -4.19 -3.09
C ARG A 132 15.50 -3.79 -4.51
N VAL A 133 16.36 -3.01 -5.16
CA VAL A 133 16.10 -2.40 -6.46
C VAL A 133 15.81 -3.47 -7.51
N VAL A 134 14.61 -3.43 -8.09
CA VAL A 134 14.21 -4.26 -9.23
C VAL A 134 14.62 -3.61 -10.54
N ARG A 135 14.43 -2.28 -10.61
CA ARG A 135 14.79 -1.42 -11.73
C ARG A 135 14.98 0.00 -11.21
N TYR A 136 15.90 0.76 -11.79
CA TYR A 136 16.14 2.16 -11.46
C TYR A 136 15.11 3.08 -12.14
N GLY A 137 14.01 3.35 -11.44
CA GLY A 137 12.87 4.12 -11.91
C GLY A 137 12.02 3.39 -12.96
N THR A 138 10.74 3.80 -13.09
CA THR A 138 9.86 3.25 -14.11
C THR A 138 9.99 3.98 -15.45
N GLY A 139 9.47 3.38 -16.53
CA GLY A 139 9.18 4.04 -17.77
C GLY A 139 8.14 5.16 -17.60
N ASN A 140 8.05 6.05 -18.59
CA ASN A 140 7.04 7.09 -18.63
C ASN A 140 5.72 6.50 -19.16
N ILE A 141 4.77 6.24 -18.27
CA ILE A 141 3.50 5.58 -18.61
C ILE A 141 2.71 6.29 -19.71
N ALA A 142 2.89 7.59 -19.91
CA ALA A 142 2.24 8.32 -21.01
C ALA A 142 2.78 7.96 -22.40
N LYS A 143 3.91 7.24 -22.47
CA LYS A 143 4.60 6.90 -23.73
C LYS A 143 4.92 5.41 -23.89
N GLU A 144 5.12 4.72 -22.79
CA GLU A 144 5.53 3.32 -22.73
C GLU A 144 5.03 2.67 -21.43
N PRO A 145 5.08 1.34 -21.24
CA PRO A 145 4.75 0.70 -19.98
C PRO A 145 5.67 1.17 -18.84
N ALA A 146 5.15 1.19 -17.61
CA ALA A 146 5.95 1.51 -16.41
C ALA A 146 7.14 0.55 -16.27
N MET A 147 6.89 -0.72 -16.49
CA MET A 147 7.87 -1.81 -16.35
C MET A 147 7.45 -3.02 -17.18
N THR A 148 8.32 -3.99 -17.34
CA THR A 148 7.95 -5.29 -17.90
C THR A 148 7.12 -6.09 -16.90
N ARG A 149 6.31 -7.04 -17.39
CA ARG A 149 5.53 -7.95 -16.54
C ARG A 149 6.45 -8.75 -15.58
N GLU A 150 7.63 -9.12 -16.03
CA GLU A 150 8.63 -9.83 -15.22
C GLU A 150 9.16 -8.96 -14.07
N GLU A 151 9.48 -7.69 -14.32
CA GLU A 151 9.88 -6.73 -13.29
C GLU A 151 8.75 -6.48 -12.29
N CYS A 152 7.49 -6.41 -12.74
CA CYS A 152 6.33 -6.28 -11.87
C CYS A 152 6.21 -7.48 -10.92
N VAL A 153 6.28 -8.71 -11.43
CA VAL A 153 6.21 -9.92 -10.59
C VAL A 153 7.38 -9.99 -9.63
N LYS A 154 8.59 -9.61 -10.06
CA LYS A 154 9.76 -9.54 -9.19
C LYS A 154 9.58 -8.53 -8.06
N ALA A 155 8.98 -7.36 -8.34
CA ALA A 155 8.69 -6.36 -7.30
C ALA A 155 7.64 -6.87 -6.30
N ILE A 156 6.61 -7.57 -6.76
CA ILE A 156 5.62 -8.23 -5.87
C ILE A 156 6.31 -9.27 -4.98
N LEU A 157 7.13 -10.15 -5.55
CA LEU A 157 7.89 -11.16 -4.79
C LEU A 157 8.83 -10.49 -3.77
N THR A 158 9.48 -9.39 -4.14
CA THR A 158 10.32 -8.59 -3.22
C THR A 158 9.50 -8.09 -2.03
N GLY A 159 8.28 -7.58 -2.25
CA GLY A 159 7.39 -7.16 -1.15
C GLY A 159 7.02 -8.32 -0.22
N ILE A 160 6.75 -9.52 -0.76
CA ILE A 160 6.49 -10.73 0.02
C ILE A 160 7.71 -11.08 0.89
N GLU A 161 8.92 -11.06 0.31
CA GLU A 161 10.15 -11.40 1.04
C GLU A 161 10.44 -10.38 2.16
N ILE A 162 10.24 -9.07 1.94
CA ILE A 162 10.38 -8.06 3.00
C ILE A 162 9.48 -8.39 4.19
N VAL A 163 8.24 -8.80 3.97
CA VAL A 163 7.33 -9.16 5.06
C VAL A 163 7.77 -10.44 5.77
N LYS A 164 8.29 -11.43 5.04
CA LYS A 164 8.86 -12.64 5.64
C LYS A 164 10.07 -12.34 6.52
N GLU A 165 11.00 -11.52 6.03
CA GLU A 165 12.15 -11.04 6.80
C GLU A 165 11.69 -10.35 8.10
N LEU A 166 10.70 -9.45 8.02
CA LEU A 166 10.15 -8.76 9.19
C LEU A 166 9.49 -9.73 10.18
N LYS A 167 8.78 -10.75 9.69
CA LYS A 167 8.22 -11.81 10.55
C LYS A 167 9.31 -12.56 11.30
N GLU A 168 10.41 -12.92 10.63
CA GLU A 168 11.57 -13.57 11.22
C GLU A 168 12.29 -12.67 12.22
N GLU A 169 12.33 -11.35 11.98
CA GLU A 169 12.82 -10.34 12.89
C GLU A 169 11.89 -10.11 14.11
N GLY A 170 10.73 -10.78 14.16
CA GLY A 170 9.77 -10.76 15.27
C GLY A 170 8.72 -9.66 15.18
N TYR A 171 8.57 -8.97 14.05
CA TYR A 171 7.46 -8.04 13.86
C TYR A 171 6.12 -8.78 13.78
N GLN A 172 5.08 -8.17 14.35
CA GLN A 172 3.78 -8.80 14.55
C GLN A 172 2.64 -8.03 13.86
N LEU A 173 2.89 -6.78 13.47
CA LEU A 173 1.98 -5.93 12.71
C LEU A 173 2.79 -5.02 11.81
N ILE A 174 2.31 -4.82 10.58
CA ILE A 174 2.91 -3.87 9.67
C ILE A 174 1.89 -2.85 9.16
N VAL A 175 2.40 -1.68 8.81
CA VAL A 175 1.66 -0.61 8.15
C VAL A 175 2.32 -0.37 6.80
N THR A 176 1.55 -0.29 5.73
CA THR A 176 2.10 0.08 4.42
C THR A 176 2.25 1.59 4.29
N GLY A 177 3.29 2.00 3.62
CA GLY A 177 3.51 3.36 3.17
C GLY A 177 4.33 3.36 1.88
N GLU A 178 4.48 4.52 1.30
CA GLU A 178 5.21 4.69 0.06
C GLU A 178 5.98 6.01 0.03
N MET A 179 6.96 6.06 -0.85
CA MET A 179 7.63 7.30 -1.24
C MET A 179 8.02 7.22 -2.71
N GLY A 180 7.31 7.98 -3.55
CA GLY A 180 7.58 7.99 -4.99
C GLY A 180 6.99 9.23 -5.65
N ILE A 181 7.86 10.15 -6.07
CA ILE A 181 7.37 11.33 -6.78
C ILE A 181 6.66 10.90 -8.06
N GLY A 182 5.40 11.31 -8.22
CA GLY A 182 4.54 10.94 -9.35
C GLY A 182 3.58 9.76 -9.09
N ASN A 183 3.67 9.06 -7.97
CA ASN A 183 2.89 7.85 -7.71
C ASN A 183 1.38 8.09 -7.52
N THR A 184 0.93 9.28 -7.14
CA THR A 184 -0.50 9.62 -7.19
C THR A 184 -1.05 9.62 -8.61
N THR A 185 -0.19 9.84 -9.63
CA THR A 185 -0.57 9.77 -11.05
C THR A 185 -0.72 8.31 -11.48
N THR A 186 0.25 7.44 -11.17
CA THR A 186 0.20 6.02 -11.49
C THR A 186 -0.93 5.31 -10.74
N SER A 187 -1.18 5.67 -9.48
CA SER A 187 -2.32 5.14 -8.71
C SER A 187 -3.67 5.57 -9.29
N ALA A 188 -3.81 6.84 -9.72
CA ALA A 188 -5.03 7.30 -10.39
C ALA A 188 -5.22 6.62 -11.76
N ALA A 189 -4.14 6.32 -12.49
CA ALA A 189 -4.18 5.55 -13.72
C ALA A 189 -4.66 4.10 -13.46
N CYS A 190 -4.13 3.43 -12.45
CA CYS A 190 -4.62 2.12 -12.04
C CYS A 190 -6.11 2.16 -11.67
N ALA A 191 -6.53 3.13 -10.84
CA ALA A 191 -7.93 3.26 -10.44
C ALA A 191 -8.86 3.54 -11.64
N ALA A 192 -8.46 4.40 -12.60
CA ALA A 192 -9.21 4.65 -13.81
C ALA A 192 -9.48 3.37 -14.60
N VAL A 193 -8.45 2.54 -14.77
CA VAL A 193 -8.54 1.25 -15.48
C VAL A 193 -9.41 0.26 -14.70
N LEU A 194 -9.14 0.06 -13.42
CA LEU A 194 -9.83 -0.94 -12.60
C LEU A 194 -11.33 -0.69 -12.47
N PHE A 195 -11.74 0.57 -12.41
CA PHE A 195 -13.15 0.95 -12.23
C PHE A 195 -13.82 1.43 -13.53
N GLY A 196 -13.10 1.42 -14.66
CA GLY A 196 -13.63 1.86 -15.96
C GLY A 196 -14.12 3.32 -15.94
N LYS A 197 -13.40 4.21 -15.21
CA LYS A 197 -13.75 5.61 -15.03
C LYS A 197 -12.91 6.54 -15.89
N ASP A 198 -13.49 7.69 -16.27
CA ASP A 198 -12.68 8.74 -16.90
C ASP A 198 -11.59 9.20 -15.90
N PRO A 199 -10.34 9.40 -16.35
CA PRO A 199 -9.28 9.92 -15.50
C PRO A 199 -9.63 11.20 -14.73
N ALA A 200 -10.52 12.05 -15.24
CA ALA A 200 -10.95 13.26 -14.53
C ALA A 200 -11.75 12.96 -13.26
N ASP A 201 -12.46 11.82 -13.20
CA ASP A 201 -13.30 11.45 -12.06
C ASP A 201 -12.48 10.85 -10.89
N VAL A 202 -11.28 10.36 -11.18
CA VAL A 202 -10.46 9.61 -10.23
C VAL A 202 -9.14 10.32 -9.85
N THR A 203 -8.85 11.45 -10.51
CA THR A 203 -7.56 12.14 -10.32
C THR A 203 -7.71 13.35 -9.43
N GLY A 204 -6.97 13.35 -8.32
CA GLY A 204 -6.85 14.48 -7.43
C GLY A 204 -5.59 15.31 -7.66
N ARG A 205 -5.45 16.37 -6.85
CA ARG A 205 -4.33 17.31 -6.92
C ARG A 205 -3.03 16.76 -6.30
N GLY A 206 -3.09 15.60 -5.66
CA GLY A 206 -1.95 15.05 -4.93
C GLY A 206 -1.41 16.06 -3.91
N ALA A 207 -0.11 16.33 -3.94
CA ALA A 207 0.55 17.29 -3.03
C ALA A 207 0.25 18.78 -3.30
N GLY A 208 -0.86 19.10 -4.00
CA GLY A 208 -1.32 20.49 -4.17
C GLY A 208 -1.03 21.08 -5.56
N LEU A 209 -1.15 20.32 -6.64
CA LEU A 209 -1.01 20.81 -8.01
C LEU A 209 -1.95 21.97 -8.33
N SER A 210 -1.49 22.92 -9.15
CA SER A 210 -2.32 23.94 -9.79
C SER A 210 -3.37 23.31 -10.70
N SER A 211 -4.36 24.09 -11.13
CA SER A 211 -5.38 23.60 -12.07
C SER A 211 -4.79 23.15 -13.42
N GLU A 212 -3.76 23.86 -13.91
CA GLU A 212 -3.03 23.47 -15.12
C GLU A 212 -2.22 22.19 -14.89
N GLY A 213 -1.60 22.02 -13.73
CA GLY A 213 -0.91 20.79 -13.32
C GLY A 213 -1.87 19.59 -13.25
N LEU A 214 -3.06 19.78 -12.69
CA LEU A 214 -4.10 18.77 -12.66
C LEU A 214 -4.54 18.36 -14.08
N ASN A 215 -4.74 19.32 -14.98
CA ASN A 215 -5.08 19.03 -16.36
C ASN A 215 -3.98 18.24 -17.08
N ARG A 216 -2.70 18.59 -16.87
CA ARG A 216 -1.57 17.80 -17.39
C ARG A 216 -1.61 16.37 -16.85
N LYS A 217 -1.85 16.20 -15.55
CA LYS A 217 -1.94 14.90 -14.89
C LYS A 217 -3.06 14.03 -15.50
N ILE A 218 -4.26 14.59 -15.66
CA ILE A 218 -5.39 13.91 -16.30
C ILE A 218 -5.04 13.49 -17.74
N ASN A 219 -4.44 14.37 -18.52
CA ASN A 219 -4.05 14.07 -19.90
C ASN A 219 -2.94 13.00 -19.96
N ALA A 220 -1.96 13.02 -19.05
CA ALA A 220 -0.94 11.99 -18.97
C ALA A 220 -1.56 10.61 -18.69
N ILE A 221 -2.55 10.54 -17.79
CA ILE A 221 -3.28 9.29 -17.49
C ILE A 221 -4.08 8.81 -18.71
N ARG A 222 -4.78 9.71 -19.42
CA ARG A 222 -5.49 9.35 -20.66
C ARG A 222 -4.54 8.77 -21.71
N SER A 223 -3.38 9.41 -21.90
CA SER A 223 -2.34 8.92 -22.80
C SER A 223 -1.82 7.55 -22.36
N ALA A 224 -1.55 7.37 -21.05
CA ALA A 224 -1.09 6.11 -20.49
C ALA A 224 -2.02 4.94 -20.80
N ILE A 225 -3.31 5.14 -20.61
CA ILE A 225 -4.35 4.12 -20.89
C ILE A 225 -4.45 3.84 -22.40
N ALA A 226 -4.43 4.88 -23.21
CA ALA A 226 -4.54 4.76 -24.67
C ALA A 226 -3.36 4.04 -25.32
N VAL A 227 -2.13 4.35 -24.85
CA VAL A 227 -0.89 3.77 -25.39
C VAL A 227 -0.70 2.34 -24.91
N ASN A 228 -0.84 2.08 -23.60
CA ASN A 228 -0.49 0.80 -23.02
C ASN A 228 -1.64 -0.22 -23.00
N LYS A 229 -2.89 0.21 -23.11
CA LYS A 229 -4.09 -0.65 -23.16
C LYS A 229 -4.08 -1.73 -22.07
N PRO A 230 -4.03 -1.36 -20.78
CA PRO A 230 -4.01 -2.32 -19.69
C PRO A 230 -5.33 -3.12 -19.66
N ASP A 231 -5.21 -4.43 -19.34
CA ASP A 231 -6.37 -5.29 -19.11
C ASP A 231 -6.87 -5.12 -17.67
N PRO A 232 -8.08 -4.57 -17.43
CA PRO A 232 -8.61 -4.34 -16.09
C PRO A 232 -8.85 -5.63 -15.26
N LYS A 233 -8.79 -6.79 -15.90
CA LYS A 233 -8.97 -8.10 -15.23
C LYS A 233 -7.65 -8.73 -14.80
N ASP A 234 -6.52 -8.24 -15.28
CA ASP A 234 -5.19 -8.73 -14.94
C ASP A 234 -4.43 -7.69 -14.11
N ALA A 235 -4.40 -7.89 -12.79
CA ALA A 235 -3.75 -6.98 -11.86
C ALA A 235 -2.26 -6.74 -12.20
N ILE A 236 -1.55 -7.78 -12.65
CA ILE A 236 -0.12 -7.66 -13.01
C ILE A 236 0.01 -6.81 -14.28
N ASP A 237 -0.87 -6.98 -15.26
CA ASP A 237 -0.86 -6.17 -16.49
C ASP A 237 -1.14 -4.69 -16.20
N VAL A 238 -2.11 -4.40 -15.32
CA VAL A 238 -2.42 -3.02 -14.89
C VAL A 238 -1.19 -2.39 -14.22
N ILE A 239 -0.57 -3.07 -13.25
CA ILE A 239 0.59 -2.53 -12.54
C ILE A 239 1.76 -2.33 -13.50
N ALA A 240 2.07 -3.31 -14.33
CA ALA A 240 3.20 -3.28 -15.26
C ALA A 240 3.06 -2.14 -16.27
N LYS A 241 1.84 -1.86 -16.75
CA LYS A 241 1.59 -0.88 -17.80
C LYS A 241 1.42 0.54 -17.29
N VAL A 242 0.65 0.74 -16.20
CA VAL A 242 0.28 2.07 -15.73
C VAL A 242 0.52 2.30 -14.24
N GLY A 243 1.07 1.32 -13.53
CA GLY A 243 1.40 1.41 -12.10
C GLY A 243 2.82 1.92 -11.82
N GLY A 244 3.41 1.44 -10.72
CA GLY A 244 4.74 1.77 -10.24
C GLY A 244 5.36 0.59 -9.49
N LEU A 245 6.68 0.64 -9.27
CA LEU A 245 7.41 -0.36 -8.49
C LEU A 245 7.02 -0.31 -7.00
N ASP A 246 6.74 0.87 -6.47
CA ASP A 246 6.19 1.11 -5.13
C ASP A 246 4.82 0.42 -4.97
N ILE A 247 3.92 0.58 -5.93
CA ILE A 247 2.62 -0.12 -5.96
C ILE A 247 2.82 -1.63 -5.99
N ALA A 248 3.67 -2.14 -6.87
CA ALA A 248 3.97 -3.57 -6.98
C ALA A 248 4.57 -4.14 -5.67
N GLY A 249 5.50 -3.41 -5.04
CA GLY A 249 6.08 -3.77 -3.75
C GLY A 249 5.05 -3.82 -2.63
N MET A 250 4.15 -2.83 -2.56
CA MET A 250 3.04 -2.84 -1.58
C MET A 250 2.06 -3.98 -1.82
N VAL A 251 1.73 -4.30 -3.08
CA VAL A 251 0.94 -5.51 -3.41
C VAL A 251 1.60 -6.75 -2.81
N GLY A 252 2.93 -6.85 -2.95
CA GLY A 252 3.72 -7.91 -2.33
C GLY A 252 3.63 -7.90 -0.80
N CYS A 253 3.66 -6.73 -0.15
CA CYS A 253 3.49 -6.63 1.30
C CYS A 253 2.12 -7.16 1.76
N TYR A 254 1.05 -6.85 1.05
CA TYR A 254 -0.29 -7.35 1.39
C TYR A 254 -0.40 -8.88 1.26
N LEU A 255 0.14 -9.44 0.18
CA LEU A 255 0.19 -10.89 0.00
C LEU A 255 1.10 -11.55 1.05
N GLY A 256 2.27 -10.96 1.31
CA GLY A 256 3.22 -11.43 2.31
C GLY A 256 2.64 -11.43 3.73
N ALA A 257 1.87 -10.41 4.09
CA ALA A 257 1.17 -10.34 5.37
C ALA A 257 0.16 -11.50 5.52
N ALA A 258 -0.58 -11.80 4.46
CA ALA A 258 -1.51 -12.93 4.46
C ALA A 258 -0.80 -14.29 4.56
N ILE A 259 0.32 -14.47 3.85
CA ILE A 259 1.16 -15.67 3.94
C ILE A 259 1.72 -15.84 5.36
N CYS A 260 2.22 -14.75 5.96
CA CYS A 260 2.83 -14.76 7.29
C CYS A 260 1.83 -14.69 8.44
N GLN A 261 0.53 -14.68 8.17
CA GLN A 261 -0.53 -14.51 9.18
C GLN A 261 -0.26 -13.30 10.08
N MET A 262 -0.02 -12.16 9.45
CA MET A 262 0.30 -10.90 10.10
C MET A 262 -0.71 -9.81 9.72
N PRO A 263 -1.29 -9.07 10.68
CA PRO A 263 -2.17 -7.95 10.36
C PRO A 263 -1.41 -6.85 9.63
N ILE A 264 -2.04 -6.28 8.60
CA ILE A 264 -1.48 -5.20 7.81
C ILE A 264 -2.46 -4.04 7.70
N LEU A 265 -2.00 -2.84 8.09
CA LEU A 265 -2.81 -1.64 8.01
C LEU A 265 -2.62 -0.97 6.64
N ILE A 266 -3.74 -0.51 6.09
CA ILE A 266 -3.76 0.26 4.84
C ILE A 266 -3.71 1.75 5.22
N ASP A 267 -2.75 2.46 4.64
CA ASP A 267 -2.62 3.91 4.78
C ASP A 267 -3.63 4.64 3.87
N GLY A 268 -3.17 5.54 3.00
CA GLY A 268 -4.00 6.38 2.16
C GLY A 268 -4.38 5.76 0.81
N PHE A 269 -4.60 6.64 -0.18
CA PHE A 269 -5.10 6.28 -1.51
C PHE A 269 -4.20 5.29 -2.26
N ILE A 270 -2.89 5.51 -2.28
CA ILE A 270 -1.94 4.67 -3.04
C ILE A 270 -1.88 3.27 -2.41
N SER A 271 -1.84 3.19 -1.09
CA SER A 271 -1.92 1.94 -0.34
C SER A 271 -3.24 1.20 -0.61
N ALA A 272 -4.37 1.91 -0.68
CA ALA A 272 -5.67 1.32 -0.97
C ALA A 272 -5.76 0.75 -2.39
N VAL A 273 -5.19 1.43 -3.40
CA VAL A 273 -5.08 0.91 -4.78
C VAL A 273 -4.26 -0.38 -4.79
N SER A 274 -3.11 -0.38 -4.11
CA SER A 274 -2.24 -1.56 -4.01
C SER A 274 -2.92 -2.72 -3.30
N ALA A 275 -3.66 -2.45 -2.23
CA ALA A 275 -4.45 -3.44 -1.51
C ALA A 275 -5.56 -4.05 -2.39
N TYR A 276 -6.24 -3.22 -3.20
CA TYR A 276 -7.24 -3.70 -4.16
C TYR A 276 -6.63 -4.63 -5.21
N LEU A 277 -5.47 -4.25 -5.77
CA LEU A 277 -4.73 -5.08 -6.72
C LEU A 277 -4.26 -6.41 -6.10
N ALA A 278 -3.83 -6.40 -4.84
CA ALA A 278 -3.48 -7.63 -4.11
C ALA A 278 -4.69 -8.56 -3.96
N CYS A 279 -5.87 -8.02 -3.70
CA CYS A 279 -7.10 -8.84 -3.62
C CYS A 279 -7.56 -9.38 -4.97
N MET A 280 -7.28 -8.71 -6.07
CA MET A 280 -7.50 -9.27 -7.40
C MET A 280 -6.62 -10.51 -7.66
N LEU A 281 -5.41 -10.54 -7.08
CA LEU A 281 -4.53 -11.70 -7.17
C LEU A 281 -4.96 -12.83 -6.23
N ASN A 282 -5.34 -12.49 -4.99
CA ASN A 282 -5.87 -13.45 -4.01
C ASN A 282 -6.89 -12.77 -3.09
N GLN A 283 -8.16 -13.16 -3.26
CA GLN A 283 -9.29 -12.59 -2.51
C GLN A 283 -9.19 -12.81 -0.99
N THR A 284 -8.58 -13.90 -0.55
CA THR A 284 -8.43 -14.22 0.88
C THR A 284 -7.48 -13.24 1.58
N ALA A 285 -6.54 -12.63 0.85
CA ALA A 285 -5.64 -11.62 1.41
C ALA A 285 -6.39 -10.42 2.03
N LYS A 286 -7.61 -10.12 1.57
CA LYS A 286 -8.47 -9.07 2.15
C LYS A 286 -8.73 -9.26 3.65
N GLU A 287 -8.79 -10.49 4.12
CA GLU A 287 -9.07 -10.79 5.53
C GLU A 287 -7.95 -10.33 6.48
N TYR A 288 -6.76 -10.12 5.96
CA TYR A 288 -5.57 -9.67 6.70
C TYR A 288 -5.41 -8.15 6.73
N MET A 289 -6.16 -7.42 5.89
CA MET A 289 -6.05 -5.99 5.68
C MET A 289 -7.03 -5.21 6.56
N ILE A 290 -6.54 -4.15 7.17
CA ILE A 290 -7.33 -3.28 8.07
C ILE A 290 -7.22 -1.85 7.54
N PRO A 291 -8.31 -1.27 7.01
CA PRO A 291 -8.30 0.11 6.55
C PRO A 291 -8.27 1.08 7.74
N THR A 292 -7.45 2.11 7.66
CA THR A 292 -7.30 3.10 8.74
C THR A 292 -8.18 4.33 8.54
N HIS A 293 -8.28 4.82 7.31
CA HIS A 293 -9.08 6.00 6.95
C HIS A 293 -9.45 6.00 5.47
N CYS A 294 -10.34 6.90 5.08
CA CYS A 294 -10.65 7.18 3.69
C CYS A 294 -9.89 8.44 3.26
N SER A 295 -8.97 8.31 2.31
CA SER A 295 -8.25 9.44 1.73
C SER A 295 -9.18 10.44 1.06
N ALA A 296 -8.75 11.73 1.02
CA ALA A 296 -9.45 12.79 0.31
C ALA A 296 -9.31 12.69 -1.23
N GLU A 297 -8.47 11.81 -1.77
CA GLU A 297 -8.34 11.59 -3.21
C GLU A 297 -9.64 11.01 -3.79
N PRO A 298 -10.10 11.48 -4.98
CA PRO A 298 -11.42 11.13 -5.52
C PRO A 298 -11.67 9.62 -5.66
N ALA A 299 -10.66 8.85 -6.07
CA ALA A 299 -10.81 7.41 -6.24
C ALA A 299 -10.84 6.62 -4.92
N ALA A 300 -10.38 7.19 -3.80
CA ALA A 300 -10.35 6.47 -2.52
C ALA A 300 -11.74 6.00 -2.09
N LYS A 301 -12.74 6.86 -2.23
CA LYS A 301 -14.13 6.53 -1.93
C LYS A 301 -14.65 5.38 -2.79
N MET A 302 -14.33 5.39 -4.10
CA MET A 302 -14.72 4.31 -5.01
C MET A 302 -14.13 2.96 -4.62
N ILE A 303 -12.86 2.95 -4.18
CA ILE A 303 -12.21 1.74 -3.70
C ILE A 303 -12.95 1.19 -2.49
N MET A 304 -13.25 2.05 -1.51
CA MET A 304 -13.94 1.67 -0.27
C MET A 304 -15.35 1.13 -0.54
N GLU A 305 -16.10 1.75 -1.46
CA GLU A 305 -17.46 1.34 -1.85
C GLU A 305 -17.46 0.01 -2.61
N ASN A 306 -16.57 -0.16 -3.59
CA ASN A 306 -16.48 -1.41 -4.36
C ASN A 306 -15.98 -2.59 -3.53
N TRP A 307 -15.37 -2.32 -2.41
CA TRP A 307 -14.82 -3.36 -1.54
C TRP A 307 -15.75 -3.75 -0.40
N GLU A 308 -16.95 -3.16 -0.32
CA GLU A 308 -17.88 -3.34 0.79
C GLU A 308 -17.19 -3.12 2.17
N TRP A 309 -16.11 -2.36 2.18
CA TRP A 309 -15.58 -1.85 3.42
C TRP A 309 -16.58 -0.87 3.96
N LYS A 310 -17.41 -1.32 4.90
CA LYS A 310 -18.31 -0.45 5.64
C LYS A 310 -17.51 0.76 6.08
N HIS A 311 -18.06 1.95 5.86
CA HIS A 311 -17.45 3.24 6.23
C HIS A 311 -17.11 3.24 7.72
N ARG A 312 -15.93 2.70 8.04
CA ARG A 312 -15.56 2.44 9.42
C ARG A 312 -14.92 3.67 10.06
N PHE A 313 -14.34 4.55 9.25
CA PHE A 313 -13.75 5.80 9.71
C PHE A 313 -13.82 6.89 8.65
N MET A 314 -14.90 7.69 8.67
CA MET A 314 -15.05 8.87 7.82
C MET A 314 -14.41 10.10 8.51
N GLN A 315 -13.11 10.15 8.60
CA GLN A 315 -12.41 11.40 8.81
C GLN A 315 -11.62 11.71 7.56
N ALA A 316 -12.11 12.69 6.77
CA ALA A 316 -11.36 13.21 5.65
C ALA A 316 -10.08 13.85 6.18
N CYS A 317 -8.93 13.25 5.90
CA CYS A 317 -7.65 13.83 6.25
C CYS A 317 -6.98 14.45 5.04
N ILE A 318 -6.67 15.73 5.15
CA ILE A 318 -5.91 16.49 4.13
C ILE A 318 -4.42 16.10 4.16
N TRP A 319 -3.95 15.47 5.24
CA TRP A 319 -2.57 15.02 5.45
C TRP A 319 -2.50 13.50 5.59
N GLU A 320 -2.58 12.79 4.45
CA GLU A 320 -2.67 11.33 4.37
C GLU A 320 -1.56 10.58 5.12
N LYS A 321 -0.36 11.16 5.19
CA LYS A 321 0.83 10.52 5.79
C LYS A 321 0.86 10.54 7.33
N GLU A 322 -0.06 11.20 8.01
CA GLU A 322 0.04 11.43 9.46
C GLU A 322 -0.99 10.68 10.31
N GLN A 323 -2.10 10.20 9.75
CA GLN A 323 -3.19 9.60 10.54
C GLN A 323 -3.05 8.11 10.85
N VAL A 324 -2.37 7.33 10.02
CA VAL A 324 -2.06 5.92 10.33
C VAL A 324 -1.37 5.77 11.69
N ARG A 325 -0.74 6.82 12.15
CA ARG A 325 0.09 6.89 13.35
C ARG A 325 -0.70 7.04 14.64
N LEU A 326 -1.86 7.70 14.63
CA LEU A 326 -2.76 7.77 15.79
C LEU A 326 -3.38 6.41 16.11
N TRP A 327 -3.56 5.54 15.12
CA TRP A 327 -4.11 4.20 15.28
C TRP A 327 -3.15 3.18 15.86
N VAL A 328 -1.87 3.38 15.67
CA VAL A 328 -0.84 2.50 16.24
C VAL A 328 -0.58 2.84 17.71
N CYS A 329 -1.05 3.99 18.19
CA CYS A 329 -0.94 4.42 19.59
C CYS A 329 -2.09 3.90 20.49
N LEU A 330 -3.20 3.44 19.92
CA LEU A 330 -4.31 2.85 20.65
C LEU A 330 -4.23 1.32 20.65
#